data_c44a68009ab31a5def3ce4782192cda2
#
_entry.id   c44a68009ab31a5def3ce4782192cda2
#
_cell.length_a   1.000
_cell.length_b   1.000
_cell.length_c   1.000
_cell.angle_alpha   90.00
_cell.angle_beta   90.00
_cell.angle_gamma   90.00
#
_symmetry.space_group_name_H-M   'P 1'
#
loop_
_entity.id
_entity.type
_entity.pdbx_description
1 polymer ?
#
loop_
_entity_poly.entity_id
_entity_poly.type
_entity_poly.pdbx_seq_one_letter_code
_entity_poly.pdbx_strand_id
1 'polypeptide(L)'
;NNSPFFGKDGKFVTSRHIKDRLDKELEKNLALKVKPGLNADSFVVYGRGVLHLSVLIEEMRREGFELQVGQPKVLDKTINGQRCEPIEDLSIEVPEQFVGAAIELATRRKGALLHMEPRGDRTLLNFDIPTRGLMGLRSNLLTASQGEAIMAHRFKEYQPYKGEIENRTNGSLVSLETGTAIAYSMNKLLDRGKFFIDPGDDI
;
A
#
# COMPACT_ATOMS: atom_id res chain seq x y z
N ASN A 1 -15.35 -14.90 1.78
CA ASN A 1 -14.04 -15.04 1.16
C ASN A 1 -14.23 -15.49 -0.30
N ASN A 2 -13.82 -14.65 -1.24
CA ASN A 2 -13.88 -14.90 -2.69
C ASN A 2 -12.51 -15.31 -3.24
N SER A 3 -11.65 -15.87 -2.39
CA SER A 3 -10.34 -16.35 -2.83
C SER A 3 -10.51 -17.52 -3.81
N PRO A 4 -9.75 -17.58 -4.92
CA PRO A 4 -9.72 -18.76 -5.80
C PRO A 4 -9.18 -20.01 -5.09
N PHE A 5 -8.47 -19.84 -3.98
CA PHE A 5 -7.95 -20.90 -3.11
C PHE A 5 -8.84 -21.20 -1.89
N PHE A 6 -10.09 -20.78 -1.92
CA PHE A 6 -11.03 -20.96 -0.83
C PHE A 6 -10.99 -22.38 -0.24
N GLY A 7 -10.63 -22.46 1.05
CA GLY A 7 -10.55 -23.70 1.82
C GLY A 7 -9.32 -24.57 1.56
N LYS A 8 -8.32 -24.08 0.80
CA LYS A 8 -7.06 -24.81 0.56
C LYS A 8 -5.95 -24.44 1.56
N ASP A 9 -5.85 -23.16 1.92
CA ASP A 9 -4.73 -22.65 2.70
C ASP A 9 -5.08 -22.41 4.17
N GLY A 10 -6.35 -22.22 4.50
CA GLY A 10 -6.79 -21.90 5.86
C GLY A 10 -7.89 -22.82 6.40
N LYS A 11 -7.94 -22.92 7.74
CA LYS A 11 -9.00 -23.65 8.44
C LYS A 11 -10.26 -22.82 8.63
N PHE A 12 -10.11 -21.48 8.77
CA PHE A 12 -11.18 -20.54 9.07
C PHE A 12 -11.47 -19.66 7.86
N VAL A 13 -12.40 -20.08 7.03
CA VAL A 13 -12.68 -19.48 5.72
C VAL A 13 -13.99 -18.70 5.65
N THR A 14 -14.89 -18.87 6.65
CA THR A 14 -16.22 -18.25 6.60
C THR A 14 -16.20 -16.82 7.15
N SER A 15 -17.09 -15.97 6.63
CA SER A 15 -17.31 -14.62 7.13
C SER A 15 -17.61 -14.56 8.63
N ARG A 16 -18.32 -15.58 9.15
CA ARG A 16 -18.59 -15.70 10.59
C ARG A 16 -17.30 -15.85 11.40
N HIS A 17 -16.39 -16.74 11.00
CA HIS A 17 -15.11 -16.93 11.69
C HIS A 17 -14.29 -15.64 11.68
N ILE A 18 -14.25 -14.96 10.52
CA ILE A 18 -13.53 -13.69 10.38
C ILE A 18 -14.15 -12.63 11.30
N LYS A 19 -15.48 -12.53 11.35
CA LYS A 19 -16.18 -11.60 12.24
C LYS A 19 -15.85 -11.85 13.70
N ASP A 20 -16.00 -13.09 14.17
CA ASP A 20 -15.75 -13.48 15.56
C ASP A 20 -14.30 -13.17 15.97
N ARG A 21 -13.34 -13.33 15.04
CA ARG A 21 -11.93 -12.98 15.28
C ARG A 21 -11.71 -11.47 15.36
N LEU A 22 -12.35 -10.71 14.46
CA LEU A 22 -12.28 -9.24 14.46
C LEU A 22 -12.93 -8.66 15.72
N ASP A 23 -14.05 -9.20 16.17
CA ASP A 23 -14.74 -8.78 17.39
C ASP A 23 -13.84 -9.00 18.62
N LYS A 24 -13.14 -10.14 18.73
CA LYS A 24 -12.12 -10.38 19.77
C LYS A 24 -10.96 -9.41 19.70
N GLU A 25 -10.54 -8.99 18.52
CA GLU A 25 -9.48 -8.00 18.36
C GLU A 25 -9.90 -6.63 18.87
N LEU A 26 -11.17 -6.24 18.64
CA LEU A 26 -11.71 -4.97 19.15
C LEU A 26 -11.68 -4.86 20.67
N GLU A 27 -11.78 -5.97 21.40
CA GLU A 27 -11.69 -5.99 22.86
C GLU A 27 -10.29 -5.61 23.37
N LYS A 28 -9.24 -5.92 22.58
CA LYS A 28 -7.84 -5.71 22.93
C LYS A 28 -7.24 -4.45 22.33
N ASN A 29 -7.78 -4.01 21.19
CA ASN A 29 -7.18 -2.97 20.36
C ASN A 29 -8.14 -1.80 20.15
N LEU A 30 -8.06 -0.82 21.06
CA LEU A 30 -8.91 0.39 21.03
C LEU A 30 -8.70 1.27 19.77
N ALA A 31 -7.60 1.10 19.07
CA ALA A 31 -7.31 1.86 17.85
C ALA A 31 -7.91 1.24 16.59
N LEU A 32 -8.47 0.05 16.70
CA LEU A 32 -9.14 -0.64 15.62
C LEU A 32 -10.65 -0.33 15.63
N LYS A 33 -11.24 -0.24 14.44
CA LYS A 33 -12.68 -0.15 14.25
C LYS A 33 -13.09 -1.02 13.09
N VAL A 34 -14.15 -1.79 13.26
CA VAL A 34 -14.69 -2.67 12.23
C VAL A 34 -16.12 -2.26 11.90
N LYS A 35 -16.46 -2.24 10.61
CA LYS A 35 -17.82 -2.04 10.12
C LYS A 35 -18.15 -3.10 9.08
N PRO A 36 -19.43 -3.47 8.91
CA PRO A 36 -19.85 -4.25 7.76
C PRO A 36 -19.46 -3.56 6.46
N GLY A 37 -19.05 -4.33 5.46
CA GLY A 37 -18.76 -3.83 4.13
C GLY A 37 -20.02 -3.70 3.26
N LEU A 38 -19.81 -3.51 1.96
CA LEU A 38 -20.91 -3.42 0.99
C LEU A 38 -21.64 -4.76 0.81
N ASN A 39 -20.93 -5.86 0.95
CA ASN A 39 -21.47 -7.21 0.87
C ASN A 39 -21.55 -7.83 2.27
N ALA A 40 -22.48 -8.75 2.47
CA ALA A 40 -22.71 -9.43 3.75
C ALA A 40 -21.45 -10.17 4.27
N ASP A 41 -20.57 -10.58 3.37
CA ASP A 41 -19.35 -11.34 3.65
C ASP A 41 -18.08 -10.47 3.71
N SER A 42 -18.21 -9.16 3.68
CA SER A 42 -17.09 -8.22 3.71
C SER A 42 -17.10 -7.34 4.95
N PHE A 43 -15.90 -6.96 5.41
CA PHE A 43 -15.70 -6.06 6.55
C PHE A 43 -14.75 -4.93 6.16
N VAL A 44 -15.08 -3.72 6.59
CA VAL A 44 -14.18 -2.57 6.48
C VAL A 44 -13.49 -2.38 7.83
N VAL A 45 -12.18 -2.55 7.82
CA VAL A 45 -11.34 -2.45 9.01
C VAL A 45 -10.55 -1.15 8.97
N TYR A 46 -10.69 -0.34 10.02
CA TYR A 46 -10.01 0.94 10.18
C TYR A 46 -8.89 0.77 11.21
N GLY A 47 -7.70 1.17 10.87
CA GLY A 47 -6.53 1.16 11.75
C GLY A 47 -5.75 2.47 11.68
N ARG A 48 -4.73 2.62 12.51
CA ARG A 48 -3.86 3.82 12.54
C ARG A 48 -3.09 4.03 11.24
N GLY A 49 -2.80 2.93 10.53
CA GLY A 49 -2.02 2.96 9.28
C GLY A 49 -1.82 1.57 8.72
N VAL A 50 -1.13 1.50 7.58
CA VAL A 50 -0.91 0.25 6.84
C VAL A 50 -0.20 -0.79 7.69
N LEU A 51 0.85 -0.42 8.43
CA LEU A 51 1.58 -1.36 9.30
C LEU A 51 0.68 -2.00 10.36
N HIS A 52 -0.18 -1.21 11.00
CA HIS A 52 -1.12 -1.72 12.00
C HIS A 52 -2.08 -2.75 11.41
N LEU A 53 -2.61 -2.48 10.22
CA LEU A 53 -3.49 -3.41 9.50
C LEU A 53 -2.73 -4.65 9.01
N SER A 54 -1.49 -4.50 8.56
CA SER A 54 -0.65 -5.60 8.11
C SER A 54 -0.32 -6.59 9.25
N VAL A 55 -0.06 -6.08 10.45
CA VAL A 55 0.17 -6.92 11.63
C VAL A 55 -1.08 -7.75 11.93
N LEU A 56 -2.26 -7.13 11.96
CA LEU A 56 -3.52 -7.86 12.17
C LEU A 56 -3.74 -8.95 11.12
N ILE A 57 -3.52 -8.64 9.84
CA ILE A 57 -3.69 -9.60 8.75
C ILE A 57 -2.73 -10.78 8.91
N GLU A 58 -1.46 -10.49 9.24
CA GLU A 58 -0.44 -11.53 9.42
C GLU A 58 -0.74 -12.41 10.63
N GLU A 59 -1.21 -11.86 11.75
CA GLU A 59 -1.66 -12.63 12.90
C GLU A 59 -2.82 -13.55 12.54
N MET A 60 -3.84 -13.04 11.84
CA MET A 60 -4.96 -13.85 11.38
C MET A 60 -4.49 -14.98 10.45
N ARG A 61 -3.57 -14.68 9.52
CA ARG A 61 -2.99 -15.70 8.63
C ARG A 61 -2.29 -16.80 9.41
N ARG A 62 -1.48 -16.45 10.42
CA ARG A 62 -0.79 -17.43 11.29
C ARG A 62 -1.75 -18.25 12.14
N GLU A 63 -2.89 -17.70 12.51
CA GLU A 63 -3.96 -18.42 13.22
C GLU A 63 -4.73 -19.39 12.30
N GLY A 64 -4.47 -19.36 10.98
CA GLY A 64 -5.10 -20.22 9.99
C GLY A 64 -6.38 -19.66 9.38
N PHE A 65 -6.55 -18.33 9.43
CA PHE A 65 -7.62 -17.66 8.68
C PHE A 65 -7.20 -17.47 7.23
N GLU A 66 -8.10 -17.83 6.33
CA GLU A 66 -7.97 -17.54 4.89
C GLU A 66 -8.93 -16.42 4.55
N LEU A 67 -8.38 -15.30 4.06
CA LEU A 67 -9.17 -14.09 3.77
C LEU A 67 -8.57 -13.35 2.57
N GLN A 68 -9.44 -12.66 1.84
CA GLN A 68 -9.02 -11.75 0.78
C GLN A 68 -8.94 -10.32 1.33
N VAL A 69 -7.82 -9.66 1.07
CA VAL A 69 -7.59 -8.28 1.51
C VAL A 69 -7.72 -7.34 0.32
N GLY A 70 -8.58 -6.32 0.45
CA GLY A 70 -8.70 -5.25 -0.52
C GLY A 70 -7.60 -4.20 -0.37
N GLN A 71 -7.50 -3.31 -1.36
CA GLN A 71 -6.55 -2.19 -1.29
C GLN A 71 -6.86 -1.27 -0.11
N PRO A 72 -5.85 -0.86 0.68
CA PRO A 72 -6.04 0.11 1.75
C PRO A 72 -6.42 1.47 1.17
N LYS A 73 -7.32 2.18 1.87
CA LYS A 73 -7.76 3.52 1.50
C LYS A 73 -7.46 4.48 2.64
N VAL A 74 -6.91 5.64 2.31
CA VAL A 74 -6.76 6.75 3.26
C VAL A 74 -8.12 7.39 3.48
N LEU A 75 -8.41 7.77 4.74
CA LEU A 75 -9.67 8.39 5.09
C LEU A 75 -9.60 9.89 4.83
N ASP A 76 -10.53 10.38 4.03
CA ASP A 76 -10.77 11.80 3.81
C ASP A 76 -11.68 12.36 4.90
N LYS A 77 -11.66 13.66 5.10
CA LYS A 77 -12.59 14.41 5.95
C LYS A 77 -13.32 15.48 5.16
N THR A 78 -14.56 15.74 5.52
CA THR A 78 -15.26 16.91 5.03
C THR A 78 -15.08 18.06 6.02
N ILE A 79 -14.44 19.15 5.60
CA ILE A 79 -14.19 20.34 6.38
C ILE A 79 -14.86 21.50 5.66
N ASN A 80 -15.78 22.20 6.34
CA ASN A 80 -16.55 23.32 5.74
C ASN A 80 -17.24 22.97 4.41
N GLY A 81 -17.77 21.75 4.30
CA GLY A 81 -18.43 21.29 3.07
C GLY A 81 -17.48 20.84 1.95
N GLN A 82 -16.18 20.98 2.12
CA GLN A 82 -15.16 20.58 1.13
C GLN A 82 -14.50 19.29 1.54
N ARG A 83 -14.29 18.37 0.56
CA ARG A 83 -13.52 17.15 0.73
C ARG A 83 -12.06 17.49 0.94
N CYS A 84 -11.49 17.07 2.07
CA CYS A 84 -10.09 17.27 2.44
C CYS A 84 -9.41 15.93 2.67
N GLU A 85 -8.14 15.86 2.31
CA GLU A 85 -7.28 14.70 2.50
C GLU A 85 -6.10 15.03 3.41
N PRO A 86 -5.56 14.04 4.15
CA PRO A 86 -4.39 14.25 4.99
C PRO A 86 -3.14 14.47 4.14
N ILE A 87 -2.38 15.49 4.48
CA ILE A 87 -1.11 15.85 3.86
C ILE A 87 0.03 15.55 4.81
N GLU A 88 1.09 14.99 4.27
CA GLU A 88 2.34 14.69 4.96
C GLU A 88 3.44 15.64 4.51
N ASP A 89 4.26 16.03 5.46
CA ASP A 89 5.56 16.64 5.22
C ASP A 89 6.56 15.50 4.94
N LEU A 90 6.96 15.39 3.68
CA LEU A 90 7.83 14.33 3.17
C LEU A 90 9.23 14.86 2.94
N SER A 91 10.24 14.24 3.54
CA SER A 91 11.63 14.48 3.30
C SER A 91 12.27 13.30 2.56
N ILE A 92 12.92 13.58 1.44
CA ILE A 92 13.66 12.60 0.65
C ILE A 92 15.11 13.10 0.53
N GLU A 93 16.06 12.22 0.86
CA GLU A 93 17.47 12.48 0.66
C GLU A 93 18.06 11.46 -0.31
N VAL A 94 18.63 11.94 -1.42
CA VAL A 94 19.19 11.12 -2.50
C VAL A 94 20.49 11.70 -3.02
N PRO A 95 21.38 10.87 -3.60
CA PRO A 95 22.51 11.35 -4.39
C PRO A 95 22.06 12.25 -5.55
N GLU A 96 22.90 13.21 -5.94
CA GLU A 96 22.56 14.23 -6.94
C GLU A 96 22.05 13.64 -8.25
N GLN A 97 22.62 12.54 -8.71
CA GLN A 97 22.20 11.84 -9.93
C GLN A 97 20.77 11.33 -9.94
N PHE A 98 20.14 11.12 -8.76
CA PHE A 98 18.78 10.60 -8.63
C PHE A 98 17.74 11.66 -8.25
N VAL A 99 18.14 12.93 -8.10
CA VAL A 99 17.25 14.04 -7.73
C VAL A 99 16.07 14.17 -8.70
N GLY A 100 16.34 14.13 -10.01
CA GLY A 100 15.30 14.24 -11.03
C GLY A 100 14.26 13.13 -10.93
N ALA A 101 14.70 11.88 -10.76
CA ALA A 101 13.80 10.73 -10.61
C ALA A 101 12.96 10.81 -9.32
N ALA A 102 13.56 11.27 -8.21
CA ALA A 102 12.85 11.44 -6.95
C ALA A 102 11.76 12.52 -7.04
N ILE A 103 12.07 13.66 -7.68
CA ILE A 103 11.09 14.73 -7.92
C ILE A 103 9.92 14.23 -8.80
N GLU A 104 10.23 13.53 -9.89
CA GLU A 104 9.22 12.99 -10.79
C GLU A 104 8.29 12.02 -10.06
N LEU A 105 8.85 11.07 -9.29
CA LEU A 105 8.08 10.08 -8.53
C LEU A 105 7.14 10.72 -7.49
N ALA A 106 7.61 11.75 -6.78
CA ALA A 106 6.80 12.46 -5.81
C ALA A 106 5.71 13.32 -6.49
N THR A 107 6.05 14.03 -7.56
CA THR A 107 5.12 14.91 -8.28
C THR A 107 3.99 14.14 -8.97
N ARG A 108 4.26 13.00 -9.60
CA ARG A 108 3.23 12.10 -10.14
C ARG A 108 2.21 11.66 -9.09
N ARG A 109 2.62 11.65 -7.81
CA ARG A 109 1.77 11.31 -6.66
C ARG A 109 1.18 12.52 -5.95
N LYS A 110 1.09 13.67 -6.67
CA LYS A 110 0.57 14.95 -6.16
C LYS A 110 1.41 15.56 -5.04
N GLY A 111 2.69 15.19 -4.94
CA GLY A 111 3.66 15.88 -4.09
C GLY A 111 4.02 17.25 -4.68
N ALA A 112 3.99 18.28 -3.84
CA ALA A 112 4.45 19.62 -4.18
C ALA A 112 5.83 19.83 -3.55
N LEU A 113 6.85 20.07 -4.36
CA LEU A 113 8.21 20.40 -3.90
C LEU A 113 8.18 21.76 -3.21
N LEU A 114 8.60 21.81 -1.95
CA LEU A 114 8.67 23.03 -1.15
C LEU A 114 10.10 23.57 -1.09
N HIS A 115 11.06 22.67 -0.90
CA HIS A 115 12.46 23.05 -0.69
C HIS A 115 13.40 21.97 -1.23
N MET A 116 14.55 22.43 -1.74
CA MET A 116 15.64 21.57 -2.19
C MET A 116 16.95 22.15 -1.65
N GLU A 117 17.71 21.32 -0.95
CA GLU A 117 18.96 21.73 -0.28
C GLU A 117 20.08 20.73 -0.62
N PRO A 118 21.11 21.15 -1.37
CA PRO A 118 22.30 20.33 -1.56
C PRO A 118 23.06 20.12 -0.23
N ARG A 119 23.47 18.88 0.04
CA ARG A 119 24.23 18.46 1.23
C ARG A 119 25.41 17.59 0.83
N GLY A 120 26.49 18.21 0.38
CA GLY A 120 27.65 17.49 -0.12
C GLY A 120 27.34 16.76 -1.44
N ASP A 121 27.43 15.43 -1.42
CA ASP A 121 27.13 14.53 -2.54
C ASP A 121 25.64 14.12 -2.63
N ARG A 122 24.83 14.61 -1.69
CA ARG A 122 23.39 14.29 -1.61
C ARG A 122 22.57 15.58 -1.65
N THR A 123 21.28 15.42 -1.96
CA THR A 123 20.32 16.52 -1.94
C THR A 123 19.12 16.14 -1.09
N LEU A 124 18.75 17.04 -0.18
CA LEU A 124 17.53 16.96 0.59
C LEU A 124 16.38 17.63 -0.16
N LEU A 125 15.29 16.91 -0.33
CA LEU A 125 14.05 17.36 -0.99
C LEU A 125 12.91 17.33 0.02
N ASN A 126 12.19 18.42 0.20
CA ASN A 126 11.01 18.50 1.07
C ASN A 126 9.76 18.73 0.23
N PHE A 127 8.73 17.93 0.50
CA PHE A 127 7.46 17.97 -0.21
C PHE A 127 6.27 18.00 0.75
N ASP A 128 5.19 18.65 0.31
CA ASP A 128 3.84 18.39 0.82
C ASP A 128 3.15 17.36 -0.09
N ILE A 129 2.88 16.17 0.44
CA ILE A 129 2.31 15.06 -0.33
C ILE A 129 1.06 14.49 0.36
N PRO A 130 -0.01 14.14 -0.39
CA PRO A 130 -1.12 13.40 0.19
C PRO A 130 -0.67 12.05 0.75
N THR A 131 -1.18 11.66 1.92
CA THR A 131 -0.83 10.36 2.54
C THR A 131 -1.06 9.18 1.58
N ARG A 132 -2.09 9.23 0.72
CA ARG A 132 -2.31 8.21 -0.32
C ARG A 132 -1.18 8.15 -1.36
N GLY A 133 -0.46 9.25 -1.59
CA GLY A 133 0.70 9.32 -2.48
C GLY A 133 1.93 8.59 -1.93
N LEU A 134 2.01 8.38 -0.63
CA LEU A 134 3.11 7.63 0.00
C LEU A 134 3.02 6.12 -0.24
N MET A 135 1.83 5.61 -0.58
CA MET A 135 1.64 4.18 -0.80
C MET A 135 2.51 3.69 -1.97
N GLY A 136 3.47 2.80 -1.66
CA GLY A 136 4.43 2.27 -2.64
C GLY A 136 5.53 3.26 -3.09
N LEU A 137 5.52 4.53 -2.65
CA LEU A 137 6.54 5.52 -3.03
C LEU A 137 7.92 5.08 -2.56
N ARG A 138 8.05 4.58 -1.34
CA ARG A 138 9.33 4.13 -0.79
C ARG A 138 10.00 3.07 -1.66
N SER A 139 9.26 2.05 -2.06
CA SER A 139 9.79 0.97 -2.91
C SER A 139 10.23 1.50 -4.28
N ASN A 140 9.44 2.41 -4.86
CA ASN A 140 9.78 3.02 -6.14
C ASN A 140 11.01 3.91 -6.04
N LEU A 141 11.15 4.69 -4.95
CA LEU A 141 12.34 5.50 -4.68
C LEU A 141 13.60 4.64 -4.51
N LEU A 142 13.50 3.56 -3.72
CA LEU A 142 14.63 2.65 -3.53
C LEU A 142 15.04 1.98 -4.86
N THR A 143 14.06 1.57 -5.67
CA THR A 143 14.37 1.02 -7.00
C THR A 143 15.04 2.06 -7.92
N ALA A 144 14.51 3.28 -7.97
CA ALA A 144 15.02 4.35 -8.83
C ALA A 144 16.40 4.87 -8.38
N SER A 145 16.70 4.77 -7.08
CA SER A 145 17.97 5.24 -6.49
C SER A 145 18.95 4.11 -6.19
N GLN A 146 18.71 2.90 -6.70
CA GLN A 146 19.54 1.71 -6.46
C GLN A 146 19.74 1.41 -4.96
N GLY A 147 18.71 1.70 -4.14
CA GLY A 147 18.73 1.50 -2.70
C GLY A 147 19.23 2.68 -1.88
N GLU A 148 19.72 3.77 -2.51
CA GLU A 148 20.38 4.87 -1.80
C GLU A 148 19.43 5.94 -1.25
N ALA A 149 18.14 5.95 -1.60
CA ALA A 149 17.20 6.93 -1.11
C ALA A 149 16.89 6.75 0.39
N ILE A 150 16.92 7.84 1.13
CA ILE A 150 16.43 7.93 2.50
C ILE A 150 15.11 8.69 2.47
N MET A 151 14.08 8.18 3.13
CA MET A 151 12.75 8.77 3.13
C MET A 151 12.18 8.80 4.54
N ALA A 152 11.71 9.97 4.96
CA ALA A 152 10.97 10.19 6.19
C ALA A 152 9.73 11.04 5.91
N HIS A 153 8.67 10.81 6.67
CA HIS A 153 7.44 11.60 6.54
C HIS A 153 6.75 11.75 7.89
N ARG A 154 5.95 12.80 8.02
CA ARG A 154 5.10 13.04 9.19
C ARG A 154 3.82 13.74 8.77
N PHE A 155 2.73 13.45 9.48
CA PHE A 155 1.46 14.15 9.27
C PHE A 155 1.63 15.66 9.51
N LYS A 156 1.10 16.46 8.60
CA LYS A 156 1.09 17.92 8.67
C LYS A 156 -0.30 18.45 9.01
N GLU A 157 -1.23 18.34 8.07
CA GLU A 157 -2.58 18.87 8.19
C GLU A 157 -3.53 18.23 7.16
N TYR A 158 -4.81 18.63 7.21
CA TYR A 158 -5.77 18.31 6.16
C TYR A 158 -5.86 19.47 5.18
N GLN A 159 -5.72 19.18 3.87
CA GLN A 159 -5.88 20.14 2.79
C GLN A 159 -6.96 19.69 1.80
N PRO A 160 -7.51 20.58 0.96
CA PRO A 160 -8.41 20.20 -0.10
C PRO A 160 -7.86 19.08 -0.97
N TYR A 161 -8.75 18.18 -1.41
CA TYR A 161 -8.38 17.03 -2.23
C TYR A 161 -7.66 17.44 -3.53
N LYS A 162 -6.45 16.92 -3.76
CA LYS A 162 -5.57 17.31 -4.87
C LYS A 162 -5.85 16.57 -6.20
N GLY A 163 -7.00 15.92 -6.32
CA GLY A 163 -7.38 15.19 -7.54
C GLY A 163 -6.84 13.76 -7.58
N GLU A 164 -7.18 13.01 -8.61
CA GLU A 164 -6.79 11.60 -8.73
C GLU A 164 -5.27 11.43 -8.92
N ILE A 165 -4.74 10.35 -8.34
CA ILE A 165 -3.38 9.86 -8.60
C ILE A 165 -3.52 8.70 -9.58
N GLU A 166 -2.81 8.76 -10.68
CA GLU A 166 -2.73 7.66 -11.64
C GLU A 166 -2.00 6.46 -10.99
N ASN A 167 -2.76 5.45 -10.60
CA ASN A 167 -2.20 4.27 -9.92
C ASN A 167 -1.74 3.19 -10.89
N ARG A 168 -2.39 3.05 -12.05
CA ARG A 168 -2.09 2.05 -13.07
C ARG A 168 -2.47 2.54 -14.45
N THR A 169 -1.55 2.41 -15.40
CA THR A 169 -1.79 2.59 -16.82
C THR A 169 -2.09 1.28 -17.54
N ASN A 170 -1.70 0.14 -16.95
CA ASN A 170 -1.77 -1.19 -17.56
C ASN A 170 -2.56 -2.18 -16.67
N GLY A 171 -3.03 -3.26 -17.29
CA GLY A 171 -3.73 -4.36 -16.64
C GLY A 171 -2.84 -5.21 -15.72
N SER A 172 -3.40 -6.29 -15.22
CA SER A 172 -2.66 -7.32 -14.46
C SER A 172 -2.45 -8.57 -15.33
N LEU A 173 -1.30 -9.21 -15.15
CA LEU A 173 -1.12 -10.59 -15.58
C LEU A 173 -1.77 -11.48 -14.53
N VAL A 174 -2.67 -12.34 -14.97
CA VAL A 174 -3.38 -13.29 -14.08
C VAL A 174 -3.13 -14.68 -14.64
N SER A 175 -2.78 -15.63 -13.76
CA SER A 175 -2.67 -17.03 -14.16
C SER A 175 -4.04 -17.55 -14.60
N LEU A 176 -4.08 -18.33 -15.67
CA LEU A 176 -5.29 -18.98 -16.16
C LEU A 176 -5.52 -20.33 -15.48
N GLU A 177 -4.47 -20.96 -14.98
CA GLU A 177 -4.49 -22.29 -14.40
C GLU A 177 -3.67 -22.30 -13.10
N THR A 178 -3.96 -23.25 -12.23
CA THR A 178 -3.14 -23.49 -11.03
C THR A 178 -1.89 -24.27 -11.41
N GLY A 179 -0.77 -23.94 -10.80
CA GLY A 179 0.52 -24.59 -11.06
C GLY A 179 1.64 -23.96 -10.25
N THR A 180 2.86 -24.30 -10.58
CA THR A 180 4.05 -23.72 -9.94
C THR A 180 4.73 -22.76 -10.90
N ALA A 181 5.10 -21.56 -10.41
CA ALA A 181 5.80 -20.55 -11.21
C ALA A 181 7.19 -21.05 -11.64
N ILE A 182 7.45 -21.08 -12.95
CA ILE A 182 8.71 -21.54 -13.50
C ILE A 182 9.54 -20.34 -13.95
N ALA A 183 10.80 -20.25 -13.48
CA ALA A 183 11.73 -19.16 -13.79
C ALA A 183 11.84 -18.87 -15.30
N TYR A 184 11.88 -19.90 -16.14
CA TYR A 184 11.95 -19.76 -17.59
C TYR A 184 10.73 -19.06 -18.19
N SER A 185 9.53 -19.41 -17.74
CA SER A 185 8.28 -18.77 -18.19
C SER A 185 8.18 -17.32 -17.70
N MET A 186 8.57 -17.07 -16.45
CA MET A 186 8.62 -15.73 -15.88
C MET A 186 9.60 -14.84 -16.65
N ASN A 187 10.79 -15.34 -16.98
CA ASN A 187 11.80 -14.59 -17.73
C ASN A 187 11.28 -14.11 -19.10
N LYS A 188 10.49 -14.92 -19.79
CA LYS A 188 9.85 -14.53 -21.07
C LYS A 188 8.81 -13.43 -20.95
N LEU A 189 8.28 -13.20 -19.76
CA LEU A 189 7.23 -12.23 -19.49
C LEU A 189 7.74 -10.97 -18.76
N LEU A 190 9.05 -10.90 -18.43
CA LEU A 190 9.64 -9.77 -17.69
C LEU A 190 9.38 -8.41 -18.36
N ASP A 191 9.40 -8.37 -19.69
CA ASP A 191 9.16 -7.13 -20.46
C ASP A 191 7.69 -6.66 -20.37
N ARG A 192 6.76 -7.52 -19.92
CA ARG A 192 5.33 -7.22 -19.85
C ARG A 192 4.90 -6.61 -18.52
N GLY A 193 5.69 -6.77 -17.46
CA GLY A 193 5.34 -6.22 -16.15
C GLY A 193 6.17 -6.76 -15.00
N LYS A 194 5.82 -6.33 -13.79
CA LYS A 194 6.43 -6.81 -12.54
C LYS A 194 5.64 -7.99 -12.02
N PHE A 195 6.35 -9.02 -11.59
CA PHE A 195 5.78 -10.16 -10.89
C PHE A 195 5.66 -9.87 -9.39
N PHE A 196 4.64 -10.46 -8.76
CA PHE A 196 4.41 -10.47 -7.31
C PHE A 196 4.64 -11.85 -6.71
N ILE A 197 5.18 -12.77 -7.53
CA ILE A 197 5.48 -14.16 -7.19
C ILE A 197 6.94 -14.44 -7.55
N ASP A 198 7.53 -15.38 -6.84
CA ASP A 198 8.89 -15.89 -7.09
C ASP A 198 8.85 -17.26 -7.82
N PRO A 199 9.95 -17.64 -8.51
CA PRO A 199 10.06 -18.98 -9.06
C PRO A 199 9.94 -20.05 -7.98
N GLY A 200 9.01 -20.99 -8.16
CA GLY A 200 8.68 -22.03 -7.20
C GLY A 200 7.41 -21.78 -6.39
N ASP A 201 6.84 -20.57 -6.46
CA ASP A 201 5.55 -20.29 -5.82
C ASP A 201 4.41 -20.99 -6.55
N ASP A 202 3.41 -21.41 -5.78
CA ASP A 202 2.15 -21.92 -6.32
C ASP A 202 1.26 -20.77 -6.80
N ILE A 203 0.66 -20.95 -7.97
CA ILE A 203 -0.18 -19.97 -8.67
C ILE A 203 -1.50 -20.55 -9.11
#